data_827c06184f5b95403c26625216259852
#
_entry.id   827c06184f5b95403c26625216259852
#
_cell.length_a   1.000
_cell.length_b   1.000
_cell.length_c   1.000
_cell.angle_alpha   90.00
_cell.angle_beta   90.00
_cell.angle_gamma   90.00
#
_symmetry.space_group_name_H-M   'P 1'
#
loop_
_entity.id
_entity.type
_entity.pdbx_description
1 polymer ?
#
loop_
_entity_poly.entity_id
_entity_poly.type
_entity_poly.pdbx_seq_one_letter_code
_entity_poly.pdbx_strand_id
1 'polypeptide(L)'
;MEKPEITEVVNAQMPLCATLGIRVFGGPAEVDATLDWAPGLCTAGGILHGGVLMTLADAAGAVCAFLNLPEGARISTIESKTNFLGAVRDGSVRAQSRPLHVGKTTIVVETDVLDATGRRVARTTQTQAVLSGN
;
A
#
# COMPACT_ATOMS: atom_id res chain seq x y z
N MET A 1 -10.45 4.64 -16.63
CA MET A 1 -10.36 3.19 -16.79
C MET A 1 -10.47 2.51 -15.45
N GLU A 2 -11.33 1.53 -15.34
CA GLU A 2 -11.47 0.79 -14.08
C GLU A 2 -10.24 -0.06 -13.82
N LYS A 3 -9.83 -0.07 -12.54
CA LYS A 3 -8.76 -0.94 -12.09
C LYS A 3 -9.37 -2.27 -11.63
N PRO A 4 -8.91 -3.41 -12.14
CA PRO A 4 -9.45 -4.70 -11.73
C PRO A 4 -9.19 -4.97 -10.25
N GLU A 5 -10.15 -5.62 -9.60
CA GLU A 5 -9.99 -6.02 -8.20
C GLU A 5 -9.16 -7.28 -8.10
N ILE A 6 -8.14 -7.26 -7.26
CA ILE A 6 -7.22 -8.36 -7.02
C ILE A 6 -7.14 -8.74 -5.53
N THR A 7 -8.16 -8.37 -4.77
CA THR A 7 -8.20 -8.54 -3.31
C THR A 7 -7.98 -9.98 -2.87
N GLU A 8 -8.64 -10.95 -3.51
CA GLU A 8 -8.52 -12.35 -3.10
C GLU A 8 -7.09 -12.86 -3.20
N VAL A 9 -6.44 -12.58 -4.32
CA VAL A 9 -5.05 -13.00 -4.54
C VAL A 9 -4.13 -12.37 -3.53
N VAL A 10 -4.29 -11.06 -3.30
CA VAL A 10 -3.46 -10.31 -2.35
C VAL A 10 -3.67 -10.83 -0.94
N ASN A 11 -4.92 -11.01 -0.51
CA ASN A 11 -5.23 -11.46 0.85
C ASN A 11 -4.75 -12.90 1.10
N ALA A 12 -4.72 -13.75 0.08
CA ALA A 12 -4.17 -15.09 0.20
C ALA A 12 -2.66 -15.08 0.45
N GLN A 13 -1.95 -14.10 -0.12
CA GLN A 13 -0.50 -13.96 0.05
C GLN A 13 -0.14 -13.14 1.30
N MET A 14 -0.99 -12.20 1.69
CA MET A 14 -0.76 -11.29 2.82
C MET A 14 -1.92 -11.39 3.81
N PRO A 15 -1.88 -12.35 4.74
CA PRO A 15 -2.99 -12.55 5.70
C PRO A 15 -3.36 -11.31 6.52
N LEU A 16 -2.39 -10.44 6.82
CA LEU A 16 -2.67 -9.20 7.53
C LEU A 16 -3.65 -8.31 6.77
N CYS A 17 -3.56 -8.30 5.44
CA CYS A 17 -4.50 -7.53 4.60
C CYS A 17 -5.92 -8.06 4.77
N ALA A 18 -6.09 -9.38 4.83
CA ALA A 18 -7.40 -9.98 5.08
C ALA A 18 -7.93 -9.59 6.46
N THR A 19 -7.08 -9.64 7.48
CA THR A 19 -7.44 -9.27 8.86
C THR A 19 -7.93 -7.82 8.94
N LEU A 20 -7.28 -6.92 8.21
CA LEU A 20 -7.63 -5.49 8.22
C LEU A 20 -8.75 -5.13 7.24
N GLY A 21 -9.21 -6.08 6.44
CA GLY A 21 -10.24 -5.82 5.45
C GLY A 21 -9.78 -4.97 4.28
N ILE A 22 -8.50 -5.02 3.95
CA ILE A 22 -7.94 -4.24 2.84
C ILE A 22 -8.41 -4.82 1.52
N ARG A 23 -8.91 -3.94 0.63
CA ARG A 23 -9.27 -4.29 -0.74
C ARG A 23 -8.27 -3.67 -1.68
N VAL A 24 -7.89 -4.40 -2.73
CA VAL A 24 -6.82 -4.01 -3.64
C VAL A 24 -7.32 -4.05 -5.09
N PHE A 25 -6.96 -3.01 -5.83
CA PHE A 25 -7.34 -2.83 -7.24
C PHE A 25 -6.14 -2.34 -8.03
N GLY A 26 -5.97 -2.82 -9.23
CA GLY A 26 -4.97 -2.21 -10.10
C GLY A 26 -4.13 -3.16 -10.92
N GLY A 27 -3.07 -2.59 -11.46
CA GLY A 27 -2.10 -3.26 -12.30
C GLY A 27 -0.72 -2.62 -12.14
N PRO A 28 0.23 -2.94 -13.05
CA PRO A 28 1.62 -2.47 -12.88
C PRO A 28 1.80 -0.96 -12.81
N ALA A 29 0.94 -0.19 -13.50
CA ALA A 29 1.08 1.27 -13.56
C ALA A 29 0.61 1.96 -12.29
N GLU A 30 -0.41 1.42 -11.64
CA GLU A 30 -0.97 2.00 -10.43
C GLU A 30 -1.78 0.97 -9.65
N VAL A 31 -1.61 0.95 -8.34
CA VAL A 31 -2.36 0.09 -7.42
C VAL A 31 -3.08 0.96 -6.40
N ASP A 32 -4.36 0.70 -6.21
CA ASP A 32 -5.16 1.30 -5.14
C ASP A 32 -5.45 0.25 -4.08
N ALA A 33 -5.32 0.63 -2.82
CA ALA A 33 -5.75 -0.22 -1.70
C ALA A 33 -6.61 0.61 -0.76
N THR A 34 -7.71 0.04 -0.28
CA THR A 34 -8.66 0.75 0.59
C THR A 34 -8.80 0.05 1.93
N LEU A 35 -9.05 0.84 2.96
CA LEU A 35 -9.27 0.35 4.32
C LEU A 35 -10.29 1.26 5.00
N ASP A 36 -11.25 0.65 5.71
CA ASP A 36 -12.28 1.40 6.43
C ASP A 36 -11.80 1.74 7.83
N TRP A 37 -12.11 2.97 8.26
CA TRP A 37 -11.92 3.37 9.66
C TRP A 37 -12.74 2.44 10.57
N ALA A 38 -12.15 2.01 11.66
CA ALA A 38 -12.82 1.25 12.70
C ALA A 38 -12.20 1.62 14.05
N PRO A 39 -13.00 1.57 15.15
CA PRO A 39 -12.46 1.97 16.47
C PRO A 39 -11.22 1.16 16.88
N GLY A 40 -11.18 -0.13 16.57
CA GLY A 40 -10.06 -1.00 16.91
C GLY A 40 -8.78 -0.73 16.13
N LEU A 41 -8.82 0.15 15.13
CA LEU A 41 -7.65 0.52 14.32
C LEU A 41 -7.10 1.90 14.70
N CYS A 42 -7.62 2.48 15.78
CA CYS A 42 -7.30 3.86 16.15
C CYS A 42 -6.23 3.95 17.22
N THR A 43 -5.54 5.07 17.20
CA THR A 43 -4.77 5.57 18.33
C THR A 43 -5.68 6.42 19.22
N ALA A 44 -5.11 7.14 20.17
CA ALA A 44 -5.87 8.02 21.07
C ALA A 44 -6.69 9.04 20.26
N GLY A 45 -7.89 9.35 20.75
CA GLY A 45 -8.74 10.38 20.15
C GLY A 45 -9.54 9.97 18.92
N GLY A 46 -9.66 8.66 18.65
CA GLY A 46 -10.45 8.16 17.54
C GLY A 46 -9.85 8.39 16.17
N ILE A 47 -8.53 8.58 16.11
CA ILE A 47 -7.78 8.81 14.87
C ILE A 47 -7.16 7.48 14.45
N LEU A 48 -7.26 7.12 13.16
CA LEU A 48 -6.57 5.92 12.65
C LEU A 48 -5.10 5.96 13.05
N HIS A 49 -4.62 4.86 13.61
CA HIS A 49 -3.23 4.75 14.03
C HIS A 49 -2.30 4.93 12.82
N GLY A 50 -1.25 5.72 13.00
CA GLY A 50 -0.27 5.92 11.92
C GLY A 50 0.32 4.62 11.40
N GLY A 51 0.50 3.62 12.28
CA GLY A 51 0.95 2.30 11.89
C GLY A 51 -0.02 1.59 10.95
N VAL A 52 -1.33 1.85 11.06
CA VAL A 52 -2.32 1.29 10.13
C VAL A 52 -2.17 1.93 8.77
N LEU A 53 -1.98 3.25 8.71
CA LEU A 53 -1.74 3.95 7.44
C LEU A 53 -0.44 3.45 6.78
N MET A 54 0.60 3.20 7.58
CA MET A 54 1.86 2.64 7.07
C MET A 54 1.66 1.23 6.55
N THR A 55 0.87 0.40 7.23
CA THR A 55 0.56 -0.95 6.76
C THR A 55 -0.17 -0.92 5.43
N LEU A 56 -1.17 -0.04 5.30
CA LEU A 56 -1.91 0.11 4.05
C LEU A 56 -0.98 0.54 2.90
N ALA A 57 -0.14 1.54 3.15
CA ALA A 57 0.81 2.03 2.15
C ALA A 57 1.85 0.96 1.79
N ASP A 58 2.35 0.22 2.79
CA ASP A 58 3.30 -0.85 2.55
C ASP A 58 2.69 -1.96 1.71
N ALA A 59 1.46 -2.36 2.01
CA ALA A 59 0.76 -3.40 1.25
C ALA A 59 0.55 -2.96 -0.20
N ALA A 60 0.02 -1.76 -0.41
CA ALA A 60 -0.21 -1.24 -1.77
C ALA A 60 1.10 -1.13 -2.55
N GLY A 61 2.14 -0.60 -1.91
CA GLY A 61 3.45 -0.45 -2.53
C GLY A 61 4.11 -1.77 -2.86
N ALA A 62 3.99 -2.76 -1.98
CA ALA A 62 4.53 -4.09 -2.23
C ALA A 62 3.83 -4.76 -3.40
N VAL A 63 2.50 -4.64 -3.50
CA VAL A 63 1.74 -5.17 -4.64
C VAL A 63 2.19 -4.49 -5.93
N CYS A 64 2.33 -3.16 -5.91
CA CYS A 64 2.78 -2.40 -7.06
C CYS A 64 4.17 -2.86 -7.53
N ALA A 65 5.11 -3.04 -6.60
CA ALA A 65 6.44 -3.54 -6.92
C ALA A 65 6.38 -4.97 -7.48
N PHE A 66 5.60 -5.83 -6.86
CA PHE A 66 5.43 -7.22 -7.30
C PHE A 66 4.93 -7.29 -8.74
N LEU A 67 3.96 -6.45 -9.10
CA LEU A 67 3.40 -6.44 -10.45
C LEU A 67 4.38 -5.91 -11.51
N ASN A 68 5.50 -5.34 -11.07
CA ASN A 68 6.58 -4.85 -11.96
C ASN A 68 7.82 -5.74 -11.93
N LEU A 69 7.75 -6.89 -11.26
CA LEU A 69 8.89 -7.81 -11.17
C LEU A 69 9.08 -8.60 -12.46
N PRO A 70 10.34 -8.89 -12.82
CA PRO A 70 10.61 -9.91 -13.85
C PRO A 70 10.17 -11.28 -13.33
N GLU A 71 9.88 -12.17 -14.27
CA GLU A 71 9.43 -13.53 -13.94
C GLU A 71 10.45 -14.24 -13.05
N GLY A 72 9.96 -14.90 -12.00
CA GLY A 72 10.78 -15.67 -11.09
C GLY A 72 11.51 -14.86 -10.01
N ALA A 73 11.41 -13.54 -10.05
CA ALA A 73 12.01 -12.69 -9.02
C ALA A 73 11.08 -12.51 -7.82
N ARG A 74 11.67 -12.08 -6.70
CA ARG A 74 10.96 -11.78 -5.46
C ARG A 74 11.32 -10.38 -5.01
N ILE A 75 10.51 -9.82 -4.12
CA ILE A 75 10.83 -8.53 -3.50
C ILE A 75 11.11 -8.70 -2.01
N SER A 76 11.87 -7.77 -1.47
CA SER A 76 12.07 -7.61 -0.04
C SER A 76 12.20 -6.13 0.24
N THR A 77 11.42 -5.61 1.18
CA THR A 77 11.46 -4.19 1.51
C THR A 77 12.78 -3.84 2.18
N ILE A 78 13.48 -2.86 1.62
CA ILE A 78 14.71 -2.31 2.21
C ILE A 78 14.35 -1.17 3.14
N GLU A 79 13.45 -0.28 2.69
CA GLU A 79 13.12 0.94 3.40
C GLU A 79 11.71 1.35 3.06
N SER A 80 10.99 1.88 4.05
CA SER A 80 9.70 2.50 3.86
C SER A 80 9.65 3.72 4.75
N LYS A 81 9.50 4.89 4.14
CA LYS A 81 9.47 6.17 4.85
C LYS A 81 8.12 6.82 4.63
N THR A 82 7.44 7.18 5.71
CA THR A 82 6.12 7.83 5.66
C THR A 82 6.16 9.18 6.33
N ASN A 83 5.56 10.17 5.65
CA ASN A 83 5.21 11.45 6.25
C ASN A 83 3.71 11.48 6.52
N PHE A 84 3.31 11.79 7.74
CA PHE A 84 1.92 11.93 8.12
C PHE A 84 1.51 13.38 8.00
N LEU A 85 0.44 13.65 7.26
CA LEU A 85 0.03 15.00 6.88
C LEU A 85 -1.36 15.38 7.41
N GLY A 86 -2.13 14.40 7.88
CA GLY A 86 -3.47 14.66 8.39
C GLY A 86 -4.02 13.50 9.18
N ALA A 87 -5.07 13.76 9.96
CA ALA A 87 -5.75 12.78 10.78
C ALA A 87 -6.97 12.20 10.05
N VAL A 88 -7.24 10.90 10.26
CA VAL A 88 -8.44 10.23 9.74
C VAL A 88 -9.30 9.82 10.92
N ARG A 89 -10.52 10.37 11.00
CA ARG A 89 -11.44 10.16 12.13
C ARG A 89 -12.68 9.37 11.73
N ASP A 90 -12.89 9.12 10.46
CA ASP A 90 -14.04 8.35 9.94
C ASP A 90 -13.80 8.01 8.48
N GLY A 91 -14.75 7.27 7.92
CA GLY A 91 -14.76 6.92 6.49
C GLY A 91 -13.70 5.92 6.10
N SER A 92 -13.39 5.89 4.82
CA SER A 92 -12.36 5.01 4.28
C SER A 92 -11.14 5.82 3.89
N VAL A 93 -9.99 5.13 3.86
CA VAL A 93 -8.75 5.68 3.31
C VAL A 93 -8.35 4.85 2.09
N ARG A 94 -7.66 5.50 1.16
CA ARG A 94 -7.18 4.85 -0.06
C ARG A 94 -5.71 5.18 -0.27
N ALA A 95 -4.91 4.14 -0.39
CA ALA A 95 -3.52 4.26 -0.79
C ALA A 95 -3.45 4.12 -2.31
N GLN A 96 -2.76 5.03 -2.97
CA GLN A 96 -2.51 4.98 -4.42
C GLN A 96 -1.01 4.87 -4.63
N SER A 97 -0.57 3.73 -5.14
CA SER A 97 0.85 3.43 -5.35
C SER A 97 1.19 3.42 -6.82
N ARG A 98 2.33 4.00 -7.15
CA ARG A 98 2.86 3.96 -8.51
C ARG A 98 4.38 3.82 -8.49
N PRO A 99 4.96 3.11 -9.47
CA PRO A 99 6.39 2.95 -9.50
C PRO A 99 7.07 4.25 -9.90
N LEU A 100 8.11 4.65 -9.16
CA LEU A 100 8.98 5.76 -9.52
C LEU A 100 10.19 5.26 -10.31
N HIS A 101 10.63 4.04 -10.00
CA HIS A 101 11.82 3.47 -10.63
C HIS A 101 11.67 1.94 -10.64
N VAL A 102 11.81 1.34 -11.80
CA VAL A 102 11.80 -0.12 -11.95
C VAL A 102 13.16 -0.52 -12.52
N GLY A 103 14.05 -0.95 -11.63
CA GLY A 103 15.41 -1.33 -11.98
C GLY A 103 15.62 -2.84 -11.86
N LYS A 104 16.85 -3.26 -12.19
CA LYS A 104 17.21 -4.68 -12.10
C LYS A 104 17.34 -5.17 -10.67
N THR A 105 17.79 -4.30 -9.77
CA THR A 105 18.08 -4.67 -8.38
C THR A 105 17.18 -3.96 -7.38
N THR A 106 16.51 -2.88 -7.78
CA THR A 106 15.61 -2.14 -6.91
C THR A 106 14.39 -1.65 -7.66
N ILE A 107 13.26 -1.59 -6.94
CA ILE A 107 12.05 -0.91 -7.39
C ILE A 107 11.70 0.10 -6.31
N VAL A 108 11.49 1.36 -6.71
CA VAL A 108 11.07 2.42 -5.80
C VAL A 108 9.63 2.77 -6.13
N VAL A 109 8.78 2.79 -5.09
CA VAL A 109 7.35 3.05 -5.22
C VAL A 109 6.98 4.25 -4.36
N GLU A 110 6.16 5.13 -4.91
CA GLU A 110 5.56 6.23 -4.17
C GLU A 110 4.08 5.93 -3.93
N THR A 111 3.63 6.16 -2.70
CA THR A 111 2.24 5.92 -2.32
C THR A 111 1.68 7.17 -1.65
N ASP A 112 0.56 7.68 -2.19
CA ASP A 112 -0.23 8.71 -1.52
C ASP A 112 -1.39 8.03 -0.82
N VAL A 113 -1.63 8.41 0.44
CA VAL A 113 -2.79 7.94 1.21
C VAL A 113 -3.76 9.10 1.32
N LEU A 114 -4.99 8.87 0.85
CA LEU A 114 -6.04 9.88 0.75
C LEU A 114 -7.20 9.51 1.67
N ASP A 115 -7.81 10.50 2.33
CA ASP A 115 -9.05 10.27 3.09
C ASP A 115 -10.27 10.25 2.15
N ALA A 116 -11.45 10.05 2.72
CA ALA A 116 -12.69 9.93 1.95
C ALA A 116 -13.04 11.21 1.17
N THR A 117 -12.47 12.35 1.55
CA THR A 117 -12.69 13.63 0.82
C THR A 117 -11.67 13.84 -0.29
N GLY A 118 -10.67 12.96 -0.41
CA GLY A 118 -9.59 13.10 -1.38
C GLY A 118 -8.38 13.89 -0.89
N ARG A 119 -8.38 14.28 0.40
CA ARG A 119 -7.23 14.98 0.99
C ARG A 119 -6.10 14.01 1.28
N ARG A 120 -4.87 14.39 0.93
CA ARG A 120 -3.71 13.55 1.26
C ARG A 120 -3.44 13.61 2.76
N VAL A 121 -3.44 12.44 3.40
CA VAL A 121 -3.20 12.31 4.84
C VAL A 121 -1.86 11.67 5.14
N ALA A 122 -1.22 11.04 4.17
CA ALA A 122 0.13 10.51 4.31
C ALA A 122 0.77 10.32 2.94
N ARG A 123 2.09 10.29 2.92
CA ARG A 123 2.86 9.92 1.73
C ARG A 123 3.97 8.98 2.16
N THR A 124 4.13 7.89 1.41
CA THR A 124 5.17 6.89 1.66
C THR A 124 6.04 6.75 0.42
N THR A 125 7.34 6.73 0.61
CA THR A 125 8.29 6.30 -0.43
C THR A 125 8.96 5.03 0.08
N GLN A 126 9.00 4.01 -0.75
CA GLN A 126 9.41 2.68 -0.34
C GLN A 126 10.35 2.10 -1.40
N THR A 127 11.42 1.47 -0.93
CA THR A 127 12.39 0.80 -1.80
C THR A 127 12.30 -0.70 -1.56
N GLN A 128 12.14 -1.45 -2.65
CA GLN A 128 12.12 -2.91 -2.64
C GLN A 128 13.37 -3.44 -3.31
N ALA A 129 14.04 -4.40 -2.69
CA ALA A 129 15.10 -5.15 -3.35
C ALA A 129 14.45 -6.16 -4.32
N VAL A 130 15.00 -6.26 -5.51
CA VAL A 130 14.62 -7.29 -6.48
C VAL A 130 15.59 -8.46 -6.31
N LEU A 131 15.06 -9.60 -5.83
CA LEU A 131 15.87 -10.78 -5.57
C LEU A 131 15.66 -11.77 -6.70
N SER A 132 16.77 -12.20 -7.31
CA SER A 132 16.71 -13.19 -8.37
C SER A 132 16.23 -14.53 -7.81
N GLY A 133 15.32 -15.17 -8.54
CA GLY A 133 14.86 -16.50 -8.19
C GLY A 133 15.93 -17.53 -8.45
N ASN A 134 16.18 -18.41 -7.50
CA ASN A 134 17.01 -19.58 -7.66
C ASN A 134 16.25 -20.78 -7.18
#